data_f5a4c740421e77fe2a11f0e05f44e423
#
_entry.id   f5a4c740421e77fe2a11f0e05f44e423
#
_cell.length_a   1.000
_cell.length_b   1.000
_cell.length_c   1.000
_cell.angle_alpha   90.00
_cell.angle_beta   90.00
_cell.angle_gamma   90.00
#
_symmetry.space_group_name_H-M   'P 1'
#
loop_
_entity.id
_entity.type
_entity.pdbx_description
1 polymer ?
#
loop_
_entity_poly.entity_id
_entity_poly.type
_entity_poly.pdbx_seq_one_letter_code
_entity_poly.pdbx_strand_id
1 'polypeptide(L)'
;MEQYVIRGGNPLVGEVEIGGAKNAALAILTAATMTDETVLIENLPDVSDINVLLEAIAEIGATVDRIDRHTVRINASTIGDLSVDYEYIKKIRASYYLLGALLGKYKKAEVPLPGGCNIGSRPIDQHLKGFRALGAEVSIRHGAIVASAADLHGSHIFLDMVSVGATINIMMAASMARGNTTIENAAKEPHVVDVANFLNSMGANIKGAGTDVIRIKGVDTLHGTSYAVVPDMIEAGTYMFAAAATKGDVLIKNVIPKHLEATTAKLEEICCDVEEFDDSIRVSASKRLGRTHVKTQPYPGYPTDMQPQIAVTLALANGTSIVTESIFENRFKYADELARMGACIKVEGNTAIIDGVEKFTGAEVSAPDLRAGAALVIAGLAAEGVTVVDDIVYILRGYEDFDGKLRGLGAEIERVNNAKDIQKFRLRA
;
A
#
# COMPACT_ATOMS: atom_id res chain seq x y z
N MET A 1 -10.71 19.99 10.98
CA MET A 1 -10.11 18.81 10.34
C MET A 1 -10.35 17.62 11.25
N GLU A 2 -10.50 16.44 10.69
CA GLU A 2 -10.69 15.25 11.50
C GLU A 2 -9.39 14.79 12.12
N GLN A 3 -9.46 14.31 13.35
CA GLN A 3 -8.34 13.89 14.18
C GLN A 3 -8.69 12.57 14.87
N TYR A 4 -7.69 11.77 15.19
CA TYR A 4 -7.86 10.69 16.16
C TYR A 4 -7.43 11.17 17.54
N VAL A 5 -8.26 10.89 18.56
CA VAL A 5 -7.91 11.05 19.98
C VAL A 5 -7.81 9.67 20.59
N ILE A 6 -6.69 9.39 21.22
CA ILE A 6 -6.32 8.05 21.69
C ILE A 6 -5.92 8.15 23.16
N ARG A 7 -6.49 7.29 23.98
CA ARG A 7 -5.98 7.02 25.33
C ARG A 7 -5.21 5.71 25.27
N GLY A 8 -3.90 5.79 25.43
CA GLY A 8 -3.04 4.64 25.37
C GLY A 8 -2.82 3.95 26.71
N GLY A 9 -1.94 2.96 26.71
CA GLY A 9 -1.55 2.19 27.89
C GLY A 9 -2.32 0.88 28.09
N ASN A 10 -3.33 0.60 27.25
CA ASN A 10 -4.07 -0.67 27.29
C ASN A 10 -3.53 -1.64 26.23
N PRO A 11 -3.27 -2.92 26.58
CA PRO A 11 -2.92 -3.92 25.60
C PRO A 11 -4.10 -4.19 24.65
N LEU A 12 -3.80 -4.36 23.37
CA LEU A 12 -4.77 -4.79 22.37
C LEU A 12 -5.00 -6.29 22.49
N VAL A 13 -6.24 -6.72 22.58
CA VAL A 13 -6.59 -8.15 22.72
C VAL A 13 -7.82 -8.47 21.89
N GLY A 14 -7.78 -9.58 21.16
CA GLY A 14 -8.91 -10.06 20.38
C GLY A 14 -8.56 -10.49 18.98
N GLU A 15 -9.52 -10.36 18.09
CA GLU A 15 -9.38 -10.77 16.69
C GLU A 15 -9.66 -9.58 15.77
N VAL A 16 -8.89 -9.50 14.67
CA VAL A 16 -9.11 -8.51 13.61
C VAL A 16 -9.10 -9.19 12.25
N GLU A 17 -10.05 -8.84 11.40
CA GLU A 17 -10.14 -9.34 10.04
C GLU A 17 -9.54 -8.34 9.05
N ILE A 18 -8.67 -8.84 8.17
CA ILE A 18 -7.94 -8.03 7.19
C ILE A 18 -8.75 -7.94 5.90
N GLY A 19 -8.84 -6.74 5.36
CA GLY A 19 -9.50 -6.46 4.09
C GLY A 19 -8.60 -6.71 2.87
N GLY A 20 -9.13 -6.44 1.70
CA GLY A 20 -8.40 -6.57 0.45
C GLY A 20 -7.22 -5.61 0.34
N ALA A 21 -6.18 -6.05 -0.36
CA ALA A 21 -4.94 -5.28 -0.53
C ALA A 21 -5.18 -4.03 -1.41
N LYS A 22 -5.07 -2.85 -0.81
CA LYS A 22 -5.23 -1.58 -1.53
C LYS A 22 -4.34 -1.50 -2.76
N ASN A 23 -3.06 -1.86 -2.63
CA ASN A 23 -2.11 -1.74 -3.73
C ASN A 23 -2.39 -2.72 -4.88
N ALA A 24 -2.94 -3.90 -4.59
CA ALA A 24 -3.44 -4.82 -5.60
C ALA A 24 -4.73 -4.28 -6.25
N ALA A 25 -5.68 -3.84 -5.44
CA ALA A 25 -6.97 -3.33 -5.90
C ALA A 25 -6.82 -2.16 -6.87
N LEU A 26 -5.93 -1.20 -6.61
CA LEU A 26 -5.65 -0.07 -7.51
C LEU A 26 -5.23 -0.53 -8.91
N ALA A 27 -4.36 -1.52 -9.01
CA ALA A 27 -3.90 -2.04 -10.29
C ALA A 27 -4.95 -2.95 -10.97
N ILE A 28 -5.66 -3.78 -10.20
CA ILE A 28 -6.72 -4.67 -10.70
C ILE A 28 -7.89 -3.87 -11.26
N LEU A 29 -8.35 -2.82 -10.56
CA LEU A 29 -9.40 -1.92 -11.06
C LEU A 29 -9.01 -1.26 -12.38
N THR A 30 -7.75 -0.88 -12.51
CA THR A 30 -7.21 -0.31 -13.74
C THR A 30 -7.16 -1.36 -14.86
N ALA A 31 -6.68 -2.56 -14.56
CA ALA A 31 -6.62 -3.67 -15.52
C ALA A 31 -8.02 -4.12 -15.98
N ALA A 32 -9.06 -3.94 -15.16
CA ALA A 32 -10.44 -4.23 -15.52
C ALA A 32 -10.95 -3.37 -16.71
N THR A 33 -10.30 -2.23 -16.98
CA THR A 33 -10.62 -1.40 -18.15
C THR A 33 -10.12 -1.98 -19.48
N MET A 34 -9.32 -3.05 -19.43
CA MET A 34 -8.70 -3.63 -20.63
C MET A 34 -9.61 -4.58 -21.43
N THR A 35 -10.83 -4.83 -20.96
CA THR A 35 -11.85 -5.62 -21.70
C THR A 35 -13.11 -4.78 -21.92
N ASP A 36 -13.91 -5.13 -22.95
CA ASP A 36 -15.23 -4.59 -23.17
C ASP A 36 -16.33 -5.39 -22.44
N GLU A 37 -15.97 -6.54 -21.90
CA GLU A 37 -16.87 -7.38 -21.13
C GLU A 37 -16.93 -6.90 -19.65
N THR A 38 -17.97 -7.33 -18.96
CA THR A 38 -18.17 -6.98 -17.55
C THR A 38 -17.22 -7.74 -16.64
N VAL A 39 -16.58 -7.03 -15.73
CA VAL A 39 -15.70 -7.55 -14.69
C VAL A 39 -16.32 -7.31 -13.32
N LEU A 40 -16.38 -8.34 -12.49
CA LEU A 40 -16.79 -8.26 -11.09
C LEU A 40 -15.56 -8.37 -10.20
N ILE A 41 -15.34 -7.39 -9.33
CA ILE A 41 -14.20 -7.37 -8.40
C ILE A 41 -14.73 -7.36 -6.98
N GLU A 42 -14.29 -8.33 -6.19
CA GLU A 42 -14.68 -8.58 -4.81
C GLU A 42 -13.52 -8.34 -3.86
N ASN A 43 -13.82 -8.25 -2.57
CA ASN A 43 -12.85 -7.97 -1.50
C ASN A 43 -12.07 -6.66 -1.73
N LEU A 44 -12.73 -5.63 -2.26
CA LEU A 44 -12.16 -4.28 -2.38
C LEU A 44 -12.17 -3.60 -1.01
N PRO A 45 -11.08 -2.96 -0.57
CA PRO A 45 -11.12 -2.13 0.62
C PRO A 45 -11.89 -0.83 0.36
N ASP A 46 -12.75 -0.44 1.29
CA ASP A 46 -13.48 0.83 1.23
C ASP A 46 -12.62 1.96 1.79
N VAL A 47 -11.68 2.41 0.99
CA VAL A 47 -10.73 3.48 1.32
C VAL A 47 -10.75 4.58 0.26
N SER A 48 -10.34 5.79 0.63
CA SER A 48 -10.47 6.94 -0.26
C SER A 48 -9.70 6.81 -1.58
N ASP A 49 -8.53 6.16 -1.58
CA ASP A 49 -7.76 5.94 -2.82
C ASP A 49 -8.53 5.08 -3.83
N ILE A 50 -9.25 4.06 -3.37
CA ILE A 50 -10.08 3.20 -4.22
C ILE A 50 -11.27 3.99 -4.79
N ASN A 51 -11.95 4.76 -3.95
CA ASN A 51 -13.12 5.54 -4.37
C ASN A 51 -12.73 6.58 -5.44
N VAL A 52 -11.62 7.29 -5.24
CA VAL A 52 -11.12 8.26 -6.24
C VAL A 52 -10.73 7.58 -7.56
N LEU A 53 -10.15 6.37 -7.53
CA LEU A 53 -9.83 5.65 -8.77
C LEU A 53 -11.09 5.19 -9.51
N LEU A 54 -12.11 4.72 -8.80
CA LEU A 54 -13.40 4.36 -9.41
C LEU A 54 -14.07 5.56 -10.08
N GLU A 55 -14.01 6.75 -9.46
CA GLU A 55 -14.47 8.00 -10.07
C GLU A 55 -13.68 8.31 -11.36
N ALA A 56 -12.36 8.20 -11.35
CA ALA A 56 -11.52 8.42 -12.52
C ALA A 56 -11.83 7.44 -13.67
N ILE A 57 -12.09 6.17 -13.35
CA ILE A 57 -12.46 5.14 -14.33
C ILE A 57 -13.85 5.45 -14.93
N ALA A 58 -14.79 5.92 -14.11
CA ALA A 58 -16.11 6.32 -14.59
C ALA A 58 -16.04 7.57 -15.49
N GLU A 59 -15.19 8.55 -15.16
CA GLU A 59 -15.05 9.78 -15.92
C GLU A 59 -14.51 9.55 -17.34
N ILE A 60 -13.57 8.63 -17.52
CA ILE A 60 -13.08 8.28 -18.86
C ILE A 60 -14.08 7.48 -19.68
N GLY A 61 -15.24 7.15 -19.11
CA GLY A 61 -16.39 6.61 -19.80
C GLY A 61 -16.76 5.16 -19.49
N ALA A 62 -16.15 4.51 -18.50
CA ALA A 62 -16.57 3.19 -18.04
C ALA A 62 -17.85 3.27 -17.18
N THR A 63 -18.67 2.22 -17.24
CA THR A 63 -19.75 2.03 -16.27
C THR A 63 -19.19 1.36 -15.02
N VAL A 64 -19.41 1.99 -13.88
CA VAL A 64 -18.96 1.52 -12.57
C VAL A 64 -20.15 1.40 -11.64
N ASP A 65 -20.54 0.18 -11.29
CA ASP A 65 -21.65 -0.14 -10.40
C ASP A 65 -21.11 -0.71 -9.08
N ARG A 66 -21.28 0.00 -7.98
CA ARG A 66 -20.98 -0.53 -6.66
C ARG A 66 -22.12 -1.43 -6.20
N ILE A 67 -21.87 -2.74 -6.12
CA ILE A 67 -22.87 -3.75 -5.72
C ILE A 67 -23.07 -3.72 -4.21
N ASP A 68 -21.95 -3.66 -3.47
CA ASP A 68 -21.91 -3.49 -2.03
C ASP A 68 -20.63 -2.74 -1.62
N ARG A 69 -20.34 -2.68 -0.34
CA ARG A 69 -19.18 -1.94 0.20
C ARG A 69 -17.85 -2.43 -0.37
N HIS A 70 -17.73 -3.74 -0.65
CA HIS A 70 -16.48 -4.40 -1.03
C HIS A 70 -16.51 -5.04 -2.42
N THR A 71 -17.61 -4.80 -3.18
CA THR A 71 -17.82 -5.41 -4.50
C THR A 71 -18.20 -4.35 -5.52
N VAL A 72 -17.50 -4.35 -6.65
CA VAL A 72 -17.78 -3.44 -7.75
C VAL A 72 -17.87 -4.21 -9.07
N ARG A 73 -18.77 -3.75 -9.95
CA ARG A 73 -18.88 -4.20 -11.33
C ARG A 73 -18.39 -3.09 -12.25
N ILE A 74 -17.49 -3.44 -13.18
CA ILE A 74 -16.95 -2.50 -14.16
C ILE A 74 -17.23 -3.04 -15.56
N ASN A 75 -17.73 -2.14 -16.44
CA ASN A 75 -17.82 -2.38 -17.87
C ASN A 75 -17.17 -1.21 -18.61
N ALA A 76 -16.12 -1.52 -19.36
CA ALA A 76 -15.30 -0.52 -20.03
C ALA A 76 -15.56 -0.42 -21.55
N SER A 77 -16.68 -0.96 -22.04
CA SER A 77 -17.04 -0.92 -23.47
C SER A 77 -17.32 0.48 -24.00
N THR A 78 -17.61 1.43 -23.12
CA THR A 78 -17.98 2.82 -23.46
C THR A 78 -16.88 3.83 -23.15
N ILE A 79 -15.67 3.39 -22.82
CA ILE A 79 -14.53 4.30 -22.67
C ILE A 79 -14.26 5.01 -24.01
N GLY A 80 -14.37 6.33 -23.99
CA GLY A 80 -14.14 7.19 -25.16
C GLY A 80 -13.04 8.21 -24.97
N ASP A 81 -12.80 8.63 -23.74
CA ASP A 81 -11.71 9.54 -23.42
C ASP A 81 -10.49 8.74 -22.91
N LEU A 82 -9.35 8.97 -23.54
CA LEU A 82 -8.07 8.32 -23.20
C LEU A 82 -7.13 9.28 -22.46
N SER A 83 -7.66 10.41 -21.99
CA SER A 83 -6.99 11.42 -21.18
C SER A 83 -7.57 11.41 -19.77
N VAL A 84 -6.74 11.24 -18.79
CA VAL A 84 -7.13 11.22 -17.36
C VAL A 84 -7.00 12.63 -16.79
N ASP A 85 -8.03 13.11 -16.06
CA ASP A 85 -7.97 14.42 -15.45
C ASP A 85 -6.89 14.51 -14.35
N TYR A 86 -6.18 15.65 -14.31
CA TYR A 86 -5.12 15.93 -13.34
C TYR A 86 -5.61 15.87 -11.89
N GLU A 87 -6.88 16.21 -11.62
CA GLU A 87 -7.42 16.22 -10.25
C GLU A 87 -7.43 14.83 -9.60
N TYR A 88 -7.57 13.74 -10.38
CA TYR A 88 -7.45 12.38 -9.86
C TYR A 88 -5.99 11.97 -9.61
N ILE A 89 -5.09 12.31 -10.55
CA ILE A 89 -3.66 12.02 -10.39
C ILE A 89 -3.06 12.76 -9.19
N LYS A 90 -3.53 13.98 -8.92
CA LYS A 90 -3.13 14.76 -7.75
C LYS A 90 -3.56 14.11 -6.44
N LYS A 91 -4.76 13.52 -6.40
CA LYS A 91 -5.30 12.85 -5.20
C LYS A 91 -4.67 11.48 -4.98
N ILE A 92 -4.58 10.68 -6.04
CA ILE A 92 -4.01 9.33 -5.96
C ILE A 92 -2.97 9.10 -7.05
N ARG A 93 -1.75 8.90 -6.63
CA ARG A 93 -0.64 8.67 -7.55
C ARG A 93 -0.80 7.39 -8.38
N ALA A 94 -1.46 6.36 -7.83
CA ALA A 94 -1.64 5.06 -8.50
C ALA A 94 -2.56 5.14 -9.75
N SER A 95 -3.27 6.24 -9.98
CA SER A 95 -4.04 6.44 -11.21
C SER A 95 -3.19 6.40 -12.49
N TYR A 96 -1.85 6.56 -12.39
CA TYR A 96 -0.96 6.35 -13.54
C TYR A 96 -0.88 4.90 -14.03
N TYR A 97 -1.42 3.91 -13.31
CA TYR A 97 -1.63 2.56 -13.84
C TYR A 97 -2.54 2.55 -15.06
N LEU A 98 -3.44 3.53 -15.20
CA LEU A 98 -4.24 3.72 -16.41
C LEU A 98 -3.39 3.89 -17.66
N LEU A 99 -2.15 4.39 -17.53
CA LEU A 99 -1.23 4.53 -18.66
C LEU A 99 -0.95 3.19 -19.36
N GLY A 100 -0.58 2.16 -18.59
CA GLY A 100 -0.33 0.81 -19.14
C GLY A 100 -1.59 0.12 -19.65
N ALA A 101 -2.71 0.25 -18.94
CA ALA A 101 -3.97 -0.35 -19.32
C ALA A 101 -4.54 0.25 -20.62
N LEU A 102 -4.62 1.58 -20.70
CA LEU A 102 -5.13 2.28 -21.89
C LEU A 102 -4.20 2.10 -23.09
N LEU A 103 -2.88 2.17 -22.90
CA LEU A 103 -1.92 1.90 -23.97
C LEU A 103 -2.05 0.46 -24.49
N GLY A 104 -2.21 -0.52 -23.61
CA GLY A 104 -2.40 -1.91 -23.97
C GLY A 104 -3.63 -2.13 -24.88
N LYS A 105 -4.78 -1.61 -24.45
CA LYS A 105 -6.06 -1.80 -25.14
C LYS A 105 -6.22 -0.87 -26.35
N TYR A 106 -6.01 0.43 -26.16
CA TYR A 106 -6.35 1.45 -27.15
C TYR A 106 -5.15 1.94 -27.97
N LYS A 107 -3.93 1.50 -27.65
CA LYS A 107 -2.68 1.94 -28.26
C LYS A 107 -2.42 3.45 -28.10
N LYS A 108 -3.12 4.08 -27.18
CA LYS A 108 -3.00 5.50 -26.86
C LYS A 108 -3.41 5.75 -25.40
N ALA A 109 -2.67 6.60 -24.73
CA ALA A 109 -3.00 7.08 -23.38
C ALA A 109 -2.39 8.45 -23.13
N GLU A 110 -3.09 9.29 -22.38
CA GLU A 110 -2.59 10.54 -21.84
C GLU A 110 -2.88 10.60 -20.35
N VAL A 111 -1.83 10.63 -19.54
CA VAL A 111 -1.95 10.60 -18.08
C VAL A 111 -1.04 11.68 -17.50
N PRO A 112 -1.55 12.60 -16.68
CA PRO A 112 -0.74 13.63 -16.06
C PRO A 112 0.41 13.02 -15.23
N LEU A 113 1.55 13.70 -15.22
CA LEU A 113 2.68 13.32 -14.37
C LEU A 113 2.25 13.38 -12.90
N PRO A 114 2.49 12.32 -12.14
CA PRO A 114 2.21 12.34 -10.72
C PRO A 114 3.12 13.38 -10.05
N GLY A 115 2.54 14.23 -9.21
CA GLY A 115 3.27 15.21 -8.41
C GLY A 115 4.29 14.56 -7.47
N GLY A 116 5.09 15.39 -6.80
CA GLY A 116 6.06 14.95 -5.78
C GLY A 116 5.40 14.12 -4.67
N CYS A 117 6.16 13.23 -4.07
CA CYS A 117 5.71 12.41 -2.95
C CYS A 117 6.41 12.86 -1.66
N ASN A 118 5.68 12.91 -0.55
CA ASN A 118 6.24 13.31 0.74
C ASN A 118 7.35 12.37 1.24
N ILE A 119 7.39 11.14 0.77
CA ILE A 119 8.34 10.09 1.21
C ILE A 119 9.56 9.94 0.29
N GLY A 120 9.61 10.62 -0.87
CA GLY A 120 10.75 10.56 -1.77
C GLY A 120 10.41 10.62 -3.24
N SER A 121 11.44 10.59 -4.08
CA SER A 121 11.34 10.57 -5.53
C SER A 121 10.74 9.26 -6.03
N ARG A 122 9.90 9.34 -7.06
CA ARG A 122 9.33 8.17 -7.74
C ARG A 122 9.41 8.38 -9.24
N PRO A 123 10.60 8.21 -9.83
CA PRO A 123 10.79 8.41 -11.26
C PRO A 123 9.97 7.41 -12.07
N ILE A 124 9.58 7.82 -13.28
CA ILE A 124 8.81 7.00 -14.22
C ILE A 124 9.66 6.50 -15.40
N ASP A 125 10.96 6.69 -15.33
CA ASP A 125 11.92 6.33 -16.39
C ASP A 125 11.82 4.86 -16.82
N GLN A 126 11.64 3.94 -15.85
CA GLN A 126 11.50 2.52 -16.13
C GLN A 126 10.17 2.20 -16.83
N HIS A 127 9.09 2.94 -16.53
CA HIS A 127 7.82 2.83 -17.26
C HIS A 127 8.01 3.24 -18.72
N LEU A 128 8.61 4.41 -18.96
CA LEU A 128 8.84 4.93 -20.30
C LEU A 128 9.79 4.03 -21.11
N LYS A 129 10.82 3.47 -20.46
CA LYS A 129 11.74 2.48 -21.05
C LYS A 129 10.97 1.26 -21.54
N GLY A 130 10.10 0.69 -20.70
CA GLY A 130 9.31 -0.48 -21.05
C GLY A 130 8.32 -0.21 -22.19
N PHE A 131 7.61 0.89 -22.18
CA PHE A 131 6.67 1.24 -23.24
C PHE A 131 7.37 1.49 -24.59
N ARG A 132 8.52 2.16 -24.58
CA ARG A 132 9.33 2.33 -25.80
C ARG A 132 9.83 1.00 -26.35
N ALA A 133 10.25 0.09 -25.47
CA ALA A 133 10.66 -1.26 -25.88
C ALA A 133 9.52 -2.06 -26.53
N LEU A 134 8.26 -1.83 -26.08
CA LEU A 134 7.06 -2.40 -26.71
C LEU A 134 6.65 -1.69 -28.02
N GLY A 135 7.39 -0.67 -28.47
CA GLY A 135 7.13 0.04 -29.72
C GLY A 135 6.27 1.29 -29.59
N ALA A 136 6.00 1.75 -28.38
CA ALA A 136 5.26 3.00 -28.18
C ALA A 136 6.16 4.23 -28.32
N GLU A 137 5.64 5.27 -28.93
CA GLU A 137 6.15 6.63 -28.83
C GLU A 137 5.68 7.24 -27.52
N VAL A 138 6.63 7.69 -26.69
CA VAL A 138 6.32 8.26 -25.38
C VAL A 138 7.03 9.60 -25.22
N SER A 139 6.25 10.63 -24.92
CA SER A 139 6.71 11.99 -24.67
C SER A 139 6.05 12.59 -23.44
N ILE A 140 6.66 13.62 -22.90
CA ILE A 140 6.05 14.45 -21.85
C ILE A 140 5.64 15.77 -22.51
N ARG A 141 4.35 16.09 -22.45
CA ARG A 141 3.77 17.32 -23.01
C ARG A 141 2.81 17.95 -22.01
N HIS A 142 2.93 19.24 -21.79
CA HIS A 142 2.04 20.00 -20.90
C HIS A 142 1.85 19.38 -19.50
N GLY A 143 2.90 18.73 -18.97
CA GLY A 143 2.84 18.06 -17.67
C GLY A 143 2.17 16.68 -17.67
N ALA A 144 1.86 16.14 -18.86
CA ALA A 144 1.30 14.78 -19.01
C ALA A 144 2.27 13.86 -19.76
N ILE A 145 2.18 12.57 -19.45
CA ILE A 145 2.77 11.49 -20.24
C ILE A 145 1.80 11.18 -21.37
N VAL A 146 2.27 11.34 -22.60
CA VAL A 146 1.53 10.98 -23.80
C VAL A 146 2.20 9.78 -24.42
N ALA A 147 1.50 8.66 -24.50
CA ALA A 147 1.96 7.42 -25.09
C ALA A 147 1.06 7.02 -26.25
N SER A 148 1.64 6.60 -27.38
CA SER A 148 0.90 6.10 -28.53
C SER A 148 1.71 5.07 -29.31
N ALA A 149 1.03 4.13 -29.96
CA ALA A 149 1.63 3.13 -30.83
C ALA A 149 0.71 2.83 -31.98
N ALA A 150 1.24 2.60 -33.18
CA ALA A 150 0.48 2.02 -34.28
C ALA A 150 0.14 0.54 -33.96
N ASP A 151 1.10 -0.17 -33.39
CA ASP A 151 0.96 -1.53 -32.88
C ASP A 151 1.96 -1.74 -31.75
N LEU A 152 1.61 -2.53 -30.74
CA LEU A 152 2.54 -2.94 -29.69
C LEU A 152 3.08 -4.33 -30.01
N HIS A 153 4.38 -4.52 -29.81
CA HIS A 153 5.03 -5.81 -30.05
C HIS A 153 5.92 -6.22 -28.88
N GLY A 154 5.98 -7.52 -28.67
CA GLY A 154 6.76 -8.11 -27.59
C GLY A 154 8.25 -7.79 -27.69
N SER A 155 8.88 -7.64 -26.56
CA SER A 155 10.28 -7.28 -26.42
C SER A 155 10.92 -7.89 -25.18
N HIS A 156 12.23 -7.93 -25.16
CA HIS A 156 13.02 -8.22 -23.98
C HIS A 156 13.31 -6.90 -23.24
N ILE A 157 12.85 -6.80 -21.99
CA ILE A 157 12.91 -5.58 -21.18
C ILE A 157 13.66 -5.88 -19.89
N PHE A 158 14.82 -5.29 -19.71
CA PHE A 158 15.57 -5.33 -18.46
C PHE A 158 15.31 -4.03 -17.66
N LEU A 159 14.79 -4.15 -16.44
CA LEU A 159 14.61 -3.01 -15.56
C LEU A 159 15.91 -2.71 -14.81
N ASP A 160 16.39 -1.47 -14.90
CA ASP A 160 17.65 -1.06 -14.26
C ASP A 160 17.56 -1.10 -12.73
N MET A 161 16.33 -0.96 -12.22
CA MET A 161 15.98 -1.12 -10.81
C MET A 161 14.64 -1.82 -10.67
N VAL A 162 14.46 -2.55 -9.58
CA VAL A 162 13.16 -3.16 -9.25
C VAL A 162 12.13 -2.05 -9.05
N SER A 163 11.07 -2.08 -9.83
CA SER A 163 9.97 -1.10 -9.75
C SER A 163 8.63 -1.80 -9.88
N VAL A 164 7.84 -1.76 -8.82
CA VAL A 164 6.48 -2.31 -8.79
C VAL A 164 5.61 -1.64 -9.86
N GLY A 165 5.62 -0.31 -9.88
CA GLY A 165 4.79 0.46 -10.82
C GLY A 165 5.15 0.19 -12.29
N ALA A 166 6.44 0.13 -12.62
CA ALA A 166 6.89 -0.18 -13.97
C ALA A 166 6.54 -1.63 -14.35
N THR A 167 6.80 -2.59 -13.45
CA THR A 167 6.47 -4.01 -13.70
C THR A 167 4.99 -4.18 -14.03
N ILE A 168 4.08 -3.62 -13.23
CA ILE A 168 2.63 -3.73 -13.44
C ILE A 168 2.20 -3.03 -14.73
N ASN A 169 2.65 -1.79 -14.98
CA ASN A 169 2.29 -1.04 -16.18
C ASN A 169 2.75 -1.73 -17.46
N ILE A 170 4.00 -2.20 -17.47
CA ILE A 170 4.55 -2.94 -18.63
C ILE A 170 3.82 -4.26 -18.82
N MET A 171 3.51 -4.98 -17.73
CA MET A 171 2.79 -6.24 -17.77
C MET A 171 1.39 -6.06 -18.38
N MET A 172 0.65 -5.01 -17.99
CA MET A 172 -0.66 -4.69 -18.60
C MET A 172 -0.51 -4.40 -20.09
N ALA A 173 0.37 -3.49 -20.50
CA ALA A 173 0.57 -3.15 -21.91
C ALA A 173 1.03 -4.35 -22.75
N ALA A 174 1.95 -5.15 -22.23
CA ALA A 174 2.48 -6.35 -22.88
C ALA A 174 1.47 -7.48 -23.05
N SER A 175 0.46 -7.55 -22.18
CA SER A 175 -0.60 -8.56 -22.25
C SER A 175 -1.39 -8.49 -23.56
N MET A 176 -1.42 -7.34 -24.22
CA MET A 176 -2.09 -7.13 -25.51
C MET A 176 -1.11 -6.70 -26.61
N ALA A 177 0.19 -6.90 -26.43
CA ALA A 177 1.22 -6.68 -27.44
C ALA A 177 1.42 -7.93 -28.29
N ARG A 178 1.64 -7.77 -29.59
CA ARG A 178 1.86 -8.90 -30.49
C ARG A 178 3.17 -9.64 -30.17
N GLY A 179 3.13 -10.94 -29.96
CA GLY A 179 4.32 -11.77 -29.73
C GLY A 179 4.64 -11.97 -28.25
N ASN A 180 5.91 -12.12 -27.91
CA ASN A 180 6.36 -12.47 -26.57
C ASN A 180 7.13 -11.31 -25.94
N THR A 181 6.84 -11.02 -24.68
CA THR A 181 7.59 -10.07 -23.85
C THR A 181 8.26 -10.81 -22.69
N THR A 182 9.50 -10.46 -22.39
CA THR A 182 10.20 -10.89 -21.19
C THR A 182 10.57 -9.64 -20.39
N ILE A 183 10.16 -9.57 -19.14
CA ILE A 183 10.56 -8.53 -18.18
C ILE A 183 11.56 -9.16 -17.22
N GLU A 184 12.79 -8.65 -17.19
CA GLU A 184 13.83 -9.07 -16.25
C GLU A 184 14.05 -8.02 -15.17
N ASN A 185 14.51 -8.46 -14.01
CA ASN A 185 14.58 -7.66 -12.77
C ASN A 185 13.21 -7.11 -12.35
N ALA A 186 12.16 -7.90 -12.57
CA ALA A 186 10.79 -7.57 -12.24
C ALA A 186 10.57 -7.51 -10.72
N ALA A 187 9.60 -6.71 -10.29
CA ALA A 187 9.11 -6.70 -8.92
C ALA A 187 8.39 -8.03 -8.60
N LYS A 188 8.52 -8.49 -7.35
CA LYS A 188 8.05 -9.81 -6.89
C LYS A 188 6.93 -9.71 -5.85
N GLU A 189 6.53 -8.51 -5.49
CA GLU A 189 5.55 -8.23 -4.45
C GLU A 189 4.25 -9.01 -4.68
N PRO A 190 3.57 -9.47 -3.61
CA PRO A 190 2.32 -10.22 -3.71
C PRO A 190 1.25 -9.56 -4.58
N HIS A 191 1.15 -8.24 -4.55
CA HIS A 191 0.19 -7.52 -5.39
C HIS A 191 0.57 -7.49 -6.88
N VAL A 192 1.85 -7.66 -7.24
CA VAL A 192 2.26 -7.89 -8.64
C VAL A 192 1.77 -9.25 -9.13
N VAL A 193 1.91 -10.27 -8.28
CA VAL A 193 1.40 -11.63 -8.55
C VAL A 193 -0.11 -11.63 -8.69
N ASP A 194 -0.80 -10.90 -7.83
CA ASP A 194 -2.27 -10.80 -7.84
C ASP A 194 -2.79 -10.16 -9.13
N VAL A 195 -2.14 -9.08 -9.60
CA VAL A 195 -2.45 -8.47 -10.90
C VAL A 195 -2.21 -9.43 -12.07
N ALA A 196 -1.12 -10.21 -12.05
CA ALA A 196 -0.86 -11.21 -13.07
C ALA A 196 -1.93 -12.32 -13.07
N ASN A 197 -2.35 -12.78 -11.90
CA ASN A 197 -3.43 -13.77 -11.74
C ASN A 197 -4.77 -13.21 -12.25
N PHE A 198 -5.07 -11.96 -11.92
CA PHE A 198 -6.27 -11.28 -12.43
C PHE A 198 -6.25 -11.18 -13.96
N LEU A 199 -5.17 -10.70 -14.57
CA LEU A 199 -5.04 -10.64 -16.03
C LEU A 199 -5.15 -12.03 -16.67
N ASN A 200 -4.54 -13.05 -16.06
CA ASN A 200 -4.68 -14.43 -16.54
C ASN A 200 -6.12 -14.94 -16.44
N SER A 201 -6.88 -14.54 -15.40
CA SER A 201 -8.31 -14.87 -15.31
C SER A 201 -9.15 -14.20 -16.40
N MET A 202 -8.66 -13.09 -16.97
CA MET A 202 -9.24 -12.41 -18.13
C MET A 202 -8.76 -12.99 -19.48
N GLY A 203 -7.94 -14.04 -19.47
CA GLY A 203 -7.43 -14.69 -20.69
C GLY A 203 -6.04 -14.26 -21.13
N ALA A 204 -5.31 -13.48 -20.35
CA ALA A 204 -3.90 -13.18 -20.61
C ALA A 204 -3.03 -14.45 -20.43
N ASN A 205 -1.81 -14.40 -20.95
CA ASN A 205 -0.84 -15.49 -20.81
C ASN A 205 0.45 -14.96 -20.17
N ILE A 206 0.44 -14.90 -18.85
CA ILE A 206 1.54 -14.38 -18.03
C ILE A 206 2.09 -15.50 -17.15
N LYS A 207 3.41 -15.69 -17.18
CA LYS A 207 4.13 -16.69 -16.38
C LYS A 207 5.31 -16.05 -15.67
N GLY A 208 5.66 -16.59 -14.50
CA GLY A 208 6.83 -16.16 -13.73
C GLY A 208 6.59 -14.96 -12.82
N ALA A 209 5.35 -14.46 -12.67
CA ALA A 209 5.04 -13.46 -11.66
C ALA A 209 5.40 -13.98 -10.25
N GLY A 210 6.03 -13.12 -9.43
CA GLY A 210 6.62 -13.53 -8.15
C GLY A 210 8.08 -13.96 -8.25
N THR A 211 8.63 -14.03 -9.45
CA THR A 211 10.07 -14.20 -9.72
C THR A 211 10.64 -12.93 -10.35
N ASP A 212 11.95 -12.88 -10.54
CA ASP A 212 12.63 -11.75 -11.19
C ASP A 212 12.46 -11.72 -12.72
N VAL A 213 11.84 -12.78 -13.30
CA VAL A 213 11.60 -12.87 -14.75
C VAL A 213 10.14 -13.18 -15.03
N ILE A 214 9.45 -12.24 -15.66
CA ILE A 214 8.05 -12.41 -16.10
C ILE A 214 8.04 -12.58 -17.62
N ARG A 215 7.34 -13.62 -18.09
CA ARG A 215 7.14 -13.90 -19.51
C ARG A 215 5.69 -13.76 -19.88
N ILE A 216 5.41 -13.00 -20.92
CA ILE A 216 4.07 -12.66 -21.37
C ILE A 216 3.96 -12.99 -22.85
N LYS A 217 2.98 -13.79 -23.20
CA LYS A 217 2.55 -13.95 -24.59
C LYS A 217 1.30 -13.11 -24.80
N GLY A 218 1.41 -12.11 -25.63
CA GLY A 218 0.30 -11.19 -25.90
C GLY A 218 -0.90 -11.90 -26.52
N VAL A 219 -2.07 -11.38 -26.22
CA VAL A 219 -3.37 -11.84 -26.74
C VAL A 219 -4.10 -10.71 -27.46
N ASP A 220 -4.99 -11.04 -28.39
CA ASP A 220 -5.73 -10.04 -29.15
C ASP A 220 -6.84 -9.39 -28.32
N THR A 221 -7.46 -10.15 -27.44
CA THR A 221 -8.56 -9.70 -26.58
C THR A 221 -8.49 -10.31 -25.19
N LEU A 222 -8.98 -9.56 -24.21
CA LEU A 222 -9.25 -10.01 -22.86
C LEU A 222 -10.75 -10.10 -22.66
N HIS A 223 -11.22 -11.00 -21.78
CA HIS A 223 -12.63 -11.21 -21.50
C HIS A 223 -12.99 -10.84 -20.06
N GLY A 224 -14.29 -10.79 -19.74
CA GLY A 224 -14.80 -10.54 -18.40
C GLY A 224 -14.47 -11.68 -17.43
N THR A 225 -14.41 -11.34 -16.15
CA THR A 225 -14.13 -12.29 -15.07
C THR A 225 -14.76 -11.85 -13.76
N SER A 226 -14.87 -12.76 -12.80
CA SER A 226 -15.09 -12.46 -11.38
C SER A 226 -13.81 -12.77 -10.63
N TYR A 227 -13.34 -11.82 -9.78
CA TYR A 227 -12.06 -11.94 -9.10
C TYR A 227 -12.10 -11.31 -7.70
N ALA A 228 -11.54 -11.98 -6.71
CA ALA A 228 -11.37 -11.46 -5.37
C ALA A 228 -9.92 -11.01 -5.14
N VAL A 229 -9.76 -9.77 -4.68
CA VAL A 229 -8.44 -9.19 -4.35
C VAL A 229 -7.84 -9.92 -3.14
N VAL A 230 -6.54 -10.19 -3.15
CA VAL A 230 -5.83 -10.81 -2.01
C VAL A 230 -5.89 -9.93 -0.76
N PRO A 231 -5.79 -10.53 0.46
CA PRO A 231 -5.70 -9.77 1.69
C PRO A 231 -4.49 -8.81 1.75
N ASP A 232 -4.65 -7.68 2.44
CA ASP A 232 -3.61 -6.65 2.56
C ASP A 232 -2.55 -7.05 3.61
N MET A 233 -1.37 -7.44 3.14
CA MET A 233 -0.23 -7.76 4.01
C MET A 233 0.26 -6.55 4.83
N ILE A 234 0.07 -5.32 4.35
CA ILE A 234 0.52 -4.13 5.07
C ILE A 234 -0.47 -3.76 6.17
N GLU A 235 -1.77 -3.87 5.92
CA GLU A 235 -2.77 -3.75 6.99
C GLU A 235 -2.52 -4.81 8.07
N ALA A 236 -2.35 -6.07 7.68
CA ALA A 236 -2.06 -7.18 8.60
C ALA A 236 -0.83 -6.89 9.46
N GLY A 237 0.30 -6.56 8.85
CA GLY A 237 1.53 -6.23 9.57
C GLY A 237 1.39 -5.03 10.48
N THR A 238 0.57 -4.04 10.13
CA THR A 238 0.28 -2.89 10.99
C THR A 238 -0.38 -3.33 12.30
N TYR A 239 -1.37 -4.24 12.25
CA TYR A 239 -1.98 -4.81 13.46
C TYR A 239 -1.01 -5.74 14.23
N MET A 240 -0.14 -6.48 13.54
CA MET A 240 0.91 -7.27 14.18
C MET A 240 1.84 -6.38 15.03
N PHE A 241 2.28 -5.23 14.51
CA PHE A 241 3.08 -4.27 15.28
C PHE A 241 2.28 -3.53 16.35
N ALA A 242 0.99 -3.28 16.11
CA ALA A 242 0.12 -2.71 17.15
C ALA A 242 -0.01 -3.66 18.36
N ALA A 243 -0.19 -4.95 18.13
CA ALA A 243 -0.16 -5.97 19.19
C ALA A 243 1.18 -5.98 19.93
N ALA A 244 2.30 -5.99 19.21
CA ALA A 244 3.64 -6.00 19.80
C ALA A 244 3.91 -4.75 20.64
N ALA A 245 3.64 -3.56 20.14
CA ALA A 245 3.92 -2.29 20.80
C ALA A 245 3.06 -2.06 22.05
N THR A 246 1.84 -2.56 22.07
CA THR A 246 0.90 -2.45 23.21
C THR A 246 1.02 -3.61 24.22
N LYS A 247 1.94 -4.54 24.01
CA LYS A 247 2.06 -5.78 24.81
C LYS A 247 0.75 -6.58 24.81
N GLY A 248 0.10 -6.63 23.66
CA GLY A 248 -1.20 -7.26 23.44
C GLY A 248 -1.10 -8.72 23.03
N ASP A 249 -2.26 -9.26 22.65
CA ASP A 249 -2.46 -10.62 22.14
C ASP A 249 -3.58 -10.59 21.10
N VAL A 250 -3.22 -10.58 19.82
CA VAL A 250 -4.15 -10.38 18.72
C VAL A 250 -4.04 -11.50 17.69
N LEU A 251 -5.18 -12.05 17.29
CA LEU A 251 -5.32 -12.94 16.15
C LEU A 251 -5.70 -12.13 14.91
N ILE A 252 -4.80 -12.08 13.95
CA ILE A 252 -4.98 -11.39 12.67
C ILE A 252 -5.49 -12.42 11.65
N LYS A 253 -6.73 -12.27 11.19
CA LYS A 253 -7.47 -13.22 10.35
C LYS A 253 -7.54 -12.74 8.91
N ASN A 254 -7.84 -13.67 7.99
CA ASN A 254 -7.89 -13.42 6.56
C ASN A 254 -6.57 -12.87 6.04
N VAL A 255 -5.48 -13.60 6.25
CA VAL A 255 -4.13 -13.28 5.77
C VAL A 255 -3.52 -14.44 5.02
N ILE A 256 -2.50 -14.17 4.26
CA ILE A 256 -1.63 -15.18 3.66
C ILE A 256 -0.29 -15.11 4.38
N PRO A 257 0.00 -16.01 5.34
CA PRO A 257 1.21 -15.92 6.18
C PRO A 257 2.51 -15.83 5.37
N LYS A 258 2.55 -16.49 4.23
CA LYS A 258 3.67 -16.42 3.27
C LYS A 258 4.01 -14.99 2.82
N HIS A 259 3.05 -14.09 2.76
CA HIS A 259 3.28 -12.70 2.41
C HIS A 259 3.92 -11.88 3.54
N LEU A 260 3.88 -12.39 4.77
CA LEU A 260 4.29 -11.71 6.00
C LEU A 260 5.61 -12.23 6.59
N GLU A 261 6.30 -13.18 5.92
CA GLU A 261 7.51 -13.83 6.44
C GLU A 261 8.58 -12.84 6.96
N ALA A 262 8.84 -11.77 6.21
CA ALA A 262 9.82 -10.76 6.63
C ALA A 262 9.37 -10.00 7.90
N THR A 263 8.06 -9.77 8.05
CA THR A 263 7.47 -9.12 9.23
C THR A 263 7.48 -10.06 10.44
N THR A 264 7.04 -11.31 10.25
CA THR A 264 7.07 -12.38 11.27
C THR A 264 8.47 -12.56 11.81
N ALA A 265 9.47 -12.74 10.92
CA ALA A 265 10.86 -12.91 11.33
C ALA A 265 11.38 -11.75 12.20
N LYS A 266 11.02 -10.51 11.90
CA LYS A 266 11.42 -9.35 12.71
C LYS A 266 10.70 -9.26 14.04
N LEU A 267 9.45 -9.67 14.12
CA LEU A 267 8.72 -9.76 15.38
C LEU A 267 9.30 -10.83 16.29
N GLU A 268 9.65 -12.01 15.77
CA GLU A 268 10.35 -13.07 16.52
C GLU A 268 11.72 -12.62 17.01
N GLU A 269 12.51 -11.92 16.16
CA GLU A 269 13.82 -11.36 16.57
C GLU A 269 13.71 -10.40 17.75
N ILE A 270 12.61 -9.66 17.87
CA ILE A 270 12.38 -8.75 19.01
C ILE A 270 11.62 -9.40 20.16
N CYS A 271 11.54 -10.72 20.18
CA CYS A 271 10.95 -11.54 21.24
C CYS A 271 9.43 -11.45 21.37
N CYS A 272 8.71 -11.25 20.27
CA CYS A 272 7.29 -11.52 20.21
C CYS A 272 7.05 -13.02 19.99
N ASP A 273 5.99 -13.55 20.58
CA ASP A 273 5.50 -14.88 20.24
C ASP A 273 4.59 -14.75 19.00
N VAL A 274 4.94 -15.46 17.92
CA VAL A 274 4.17 -15.46 16.67
C VAL A 274 3.76 -16.89 16.33
N GLU A 275 2.46 -17.12 16.16
CA GLU A 275 1.91 -18.41 15.74
C GLU A 275 1.23 -18.23 14.37
N GLU A 276 1.67 -19.00 13.38
CA GLU A 276 1.09 -19.01 12.04
C GLU A 276 0.09 -20.16 11.88
N PHE A 277 -1.07 -19.85 11.30
CA PHE A 277 -2.11 -20.81 10.89
C PHE A 277 -2.30 -20.71 9.37
N ASP A 278 -3.24 -21.46 8.81
CA ASP A 278 -3.46 -21.51 7.36
C ASP A 278 -3.83 -20.13 6.78
N ASP A 279 -4.69 -19.37 7.47
CA ASP A 279 -5.23 -18.06 7.03
C ASP A 279 -5.19 -16.97 8.11
N SER A 280 -4.42 -17.20 9.16
CA SER A 280 -4.34 -16.26 10.29
C SER A 280 -2.97 -16.33 10.99
N ILE A 281 -2.64 -15.25 11.70
CA ILE A 281 -1.41 -15.11 12.48
C ILE A 281 -1.79 -14.54 13.84
N ARG A 282 -1.34 -15.17 14.92
CA ARG A 282 -1.44 -14.63 16.28
C ARG A 282 -0.12 -14.01 16.68
N VAL A 283 -0.17 -12.79 17.17
CA VAL A 283 0.99 -12.07 17.73
C VAL A 283 0.71 -11.72 19.17
N SER A 284 1.60 -12.13 20.06
CA SER A 284 1.53 -11.74 21.46
C SER A 284 2.88 -11.28 21.99
N ALA A 285 2.86 -10.33 22.93
CA ALA A 285 4.03 -9.78 23.56
C ALA A 285 3.76 -9.55 25.07
N SER A 286 4.34 -10.38 25.90
CA SER A 286 4.17 -10.29 27.37
C SER A 286 5.32 -9.57 28.09
N LYS A 287 6.43 -9.33 27.38
CA LYS A 287 7.66 -8.74 27.93
C LYS A 287 8.08 -7.51 27.15
N ARG A 288 9.05 -6.77 27.65
CA ARG A 288 9.68 -5.69 26.91
C ARG A 288 10.40 -6.28 25.70
N LEU A 289 10.19 -5.67 24.53
CA LEU A 289 10.73 -6.10 23.26
C LEU A 289 12.25 -6.00 23.21
N GLY A 290 12.88 -6.85 22.42
CA GLY A 290 14.30 -6.82 22.13
C GLY A 290 14.64 -5.84 21.00
N ARG A 291 15.93 -5.56 20.85
CA ARG A 291 16.46 -4.74 19.74
C ARG A 291 16.69 -5.57 18.48
N THR A 292 16.66 -4.95 17.33
CA THR A 292 17.09 -5.57 16.06
C THR A 292 17.59 -4.53 15.05
N HIS A 293 18.13 -5.02 13.92
CA HIS A 293 18.48 -4.22 12.76
C HIS A 293 17.53 -4.54 11.62
N VAL A 294 17.02 -3.50 10.99
CA VAL A 294 16.08 -3.62 9.85
C VAL A 294 16.64 -2.85 8.67
N LYS A 295 16.59 -3.46 7.49
CA LYS A 295 16.87 -2.79 6.22
C LYS A 295 15.71 -3.05 5.28
N THR A 296 15.09 -1.97 4.78
CA THR A 296 14.03 -2.12 3.78
C THR A 296 14.61 -2.58 2.44
N GLN A 297 13.91 -3.49 1.78
CA GLN A 297 14.34 -4.07 0.51
C GLN A 297 13.10 -4.43 -0.32
N PRO A 298 13.22 -4.55 -1.67
CA PRO A 298 12.18 -5.17 -2.46
C PRO A 298 11.80 -6.56 -1.94
N TYR A 299 10.54 -6.94 -2.13
CA TYR A 299 10.04 -8.25 -1.71
C TYR A 299 10.92 -9.41 -2.28
N PRO A 300 11.23 -10.45 -1.51
CA PRO A 300 10.72 -10.81 -0.18
C PRO A 300 11.47 -10.18 1.01
N GLY A 301 12.27 -9.15 0.79
CA GLY A 301 12.89 -8.40 1.87
C GLY A 301 11.87 -7.60 2.69
N TYR A 302 12.35 -6.92 3.74
CA TYR A 302 11.48 -6.16 4.63
C TYR A 302 10.84 -4.97 3.90
N PRO A 303 9.50 -4.87 3.86
CA PRO A 303 8.82 -3.87 3.03
C PRO A 303 8.94 -2.45 3.62
N THR A 304 9.23 -1.49 2.75
CA THR A 304 9.29 -0.06 3.13
C THR A 304 7.96 0.44 3.73
N ASP A 305 6.82 -0.10 3.33
CA ASP A 305 5.49 0.26 3.87
C ASP A 305 5.27 -0.20 5.33
N MET A 306 6.16 -1.04 5.86
CA MET A 306 6.19 -1.46 7.27
C MET A 306 7.30 -0.80 8.09
N GLN A 307 8.11 0.06 7.47
CA GLN A 307 9.25 0.71 8.12
C GLN A 307 8.81 1.63 9.27
N PRO A 308 7.81 2.51 9.16
CA PRO A 308 7.37 3.34 10.27
C PRO A 308 6.83 2.54 11.47
N GLN A 309 6.08 1.46 11.21
CA GLN A 309 5.48 0.62 12.26
C GLN A 309 6.54 -0.10 13.09
N ILE A 310 7.54 -0.70 12.43
CA ILE A 310 8.63 -1.34 13.18
C ILE A 310 9.48 -0.31 13.91
N ALA A 311 9.74 0.86 13.35
CA ALA A 311 10.51 1.91 14.00
C ALA A 311 9.85 2.40 15.30
N VAL A 312 8.52 2.59 15.31
CA VAL A 312 7.74 2.90 16.52
C VAL A 312 7.89 1.79 17.55
N THR A 313 7.77 0.54 17.14
CA THR A 313 7.87 -0.63 18.01
C THR A 313 9.27 -0.75 18.61
N LEU A 314 10.32 -0.52 17.81
CA LEU A 314 11.71 -0.54 18.26
C LEU A 314 12.06 0.63 19.19
N ALA A 315 11.35 1.75 19.10
CA ALA A 315 11.53 2.87 20.02
C ALA A 315 11.04 2.55 21.45
N LEU A 316 10.31 1.45 21.65
CA LEU A 316 9.92 0.90 22.96
C LEU A 316 10.77 -0.32 23.36
N ALA A 317 11.67 -0.78 22.50
CA ALA A 317 12.50 -1.95 22.74
C ALA A 317 13.59 -1.71 23.78
N ASN A 318 14.24 -2.77 24.24
CA ASN A 318 15.38 -2.68 25.14
C ASN A 318 16.68 -2.61 24.34
N GLY A 319 17.38 -1.48 24.40
CA GLY A 319 18.67 -1.25 23.74
C GLY A 319 18.52 -0.46 22.43
N THR A 320 19.60 -0.39 21.66
CA THR A 320 19.70 0.39 20.42
C THR A 320 19.40 -0.46 19.20
N SER A 321 18.47 -0.01 18.38
CA SER A 321 18.11 -0.59 17.08
C SER A 321 18.54 0.31 15.95
N ILE A 322 18.72 -0.27 14.75
CA ILE A 322 19.06 0.47 13.53
C ILE A 322 18.03 0.14 12.44
N VAL A 323 17.47 1.16 11.85
CA VAL A 323 16.56 1.02 10.71
C VAL A 323 17.15 1.76 9.51
N THR A 324 17.46 1.02 8.43
CA THR A 324 17.98 1.58 7.18
C THR A 324 16.88 1.53 6.11
N GLU A 325 16.54 2.69 5.57
CA GLU A 325 15.59 2.84 4.47
C GLU A 325 16.33 2.86 3.13
N SER A 326 16.10 1.86 2.29
CA SER A 326 16.81 1.71 1.02
C SER A 326 15.95 2.02 -0.21
N ILE A 327 14.67 2.34 -0.01
CA ILE A 327 13.70 2.53 -1.11
C ILE A 327 13.38 4.02 -1.32
N PHE A 328 13.16 4.78 -0.21
CA PHE A 328 12.75 6.19 -0.27
C PHE A 328 13.63 7.08 0.60
N GLU A 329 13.94 8.28 0.09
CA GLU A 329 14.88 9.21 0.73
C GLU A 329 14.31 9.93 1.95
N ASN A 330 12.98 10.13 2.01
CA ASN A 330 12.32 10.98 3.01
C ASN A 330 11.32 10.19 3.89
N ARG A 331 11.64 8.93 4.22
CA ARG A 331 10.71 8.06 4.93
C ARG A 331 10.70 8.24 6.45
N PHE A 332 11.60 9.02 7.04
CA PHE A 332 11.74 9.22 8.49
C PHE A 332 11.07 10.49 9.03
N LYS A 333 10.19 11.15 8.30
CA LYS A 333 9.51 12.39 8.74
C LYS A 333 8.74 12.25 10.05
N TYR A 334 8.30 11.05 10.39
CA TYR A 334 7.61 10.76 11.65
C TYR A 334 8.54 10.80 12.87
N ALA A 335 9.86 10.78 12.69
CA ALA A 335 10.81 10.76 13.81
C ALA A 335 10.68 12.00 14.70
N ASP A 336 10.47 13.18 14.12
CA ASP A 336 10.26 14.43 14.86
C ASP A 336 8.94 14.38 15.67
N GLU A 337 7.90 13.77 15.12
CA GLU A 337 6.63 13.59 15.82
C GLU A 337 6.76 12.59 16.99
N LEU A 338 7.50 11.50 16.80
CA LEU A 338 7.81 10.55 17.88
C LEU A 338 8.69 11.17 18.97
N ALA A 339 9.62 12.06 18.63
CA ALA A 339 10.43 12.78 19.61
C ALA A 339 9.55 13.62 20.56
N ARG A 340 8.43 14.19 20.07
CA ARG A 340 7.41 14.89 20.90
C ARG A 340 6.75 13.96 21.91
N MET A 341 6.70 12.66 21.60
CA MET A 341 6.17 11.61 22.50
C MET A 341 7.24 11.02 23.43
N GLY A 342 8.48 11.52 23.37
CA GLY A 342 9.58 11.09 24.21
C GLY A 342 10.46 10.00 23.60
N ALA A 343 10.32 9.67 22.32
CA ALA A 343 11.21 8.73 21.63
C ALA A 343 12.63 9.31 21.46
N CYS A 344 13.63 8.45 21.49
CA CYS A 344 15.01 8.79 21.22
C CYS A 344 15.45 8.21 19.86
N ILE A 345 15.30 9.03 18.81
CA ILE A 345 15.59 8.63 17.42
C ILE A 345 16.52 9.67 16.80
N LYS A 346 17.63 9.20 16.25
CA LYS A 346 18.56 10.03 15.46
C LYS A 346 18.57 9.54 14.01
N VAL A 347 18.26 10.43 13.08
CA VAL A 347 18.27 10.11 11.64
C VAL A 347 19.53 10.68 11.01
N GLU A 348 20.30 9.81 10.35
CA GLU A 348 21.51 10.15 9.60
C GLU A 348 21.39 9.60 8.16
N GLY A 349 21.11 10.48 7.21
CA GLY A 349 20.88 10.10 5.82
C GLY A 349 19.66 9.16 5.71
N ASN A 350 19.90 7.94 5.29
CA ASN A 350 18.86 6.90 5.13
C ASN A 350 18.79 5.92 6.32
N THR A 351 19.39 6.26 7.46
CA THR A 351 19.47 5.37 8.62
C THR A 351 18.96 6.08 9.86
N ALA A 352 18.06 5.43 10.60
CA ALA A 352 17.64 5.84 11.93
C ALA A 352 18.30 4.96 12.99
N ILE A 353 18.94 5.61 13.97
CA ILE A 353 19.46 5.01 15.20
C ILE A 353 18.40 5.26 16.26
N ILE A 354 17.86 4.20 16.84
CA ILE A 354 16.72 4.23 17.75
C ILE A 354 17.16 3.66 19.09
N ASP A 355 17.27 4.52 20.10
CA ASP A 355 17.50 4.09 21.47
C ASP A 355 16.14 3.89 22.16
N GLY A 356 15.83 2.65 22.52
CA GLY A 356 14.53 2.31 23.07
C GLY A 356 14.28 2.92 24.44
N VAL A 357 13.11 3.56 24.59
CA VAL A 357 12.62 4.12 25.85
C VAL A 357 11.67 3.14 26.55
N GLU A 358 11.41 3.32 27.83
CA GLU A 358 10.48 2.44 28.56
C GLU A 358 9.03 2.67 28.16
N LYS A 359 8.67 3.91 27.84
CA LYS A 359 7.32 4.35 27.51
C LYS A 359 7.34 5.62 26.71
N PHE A 360 6.28 5.81 25.91
CA PHE A 360 5.93 7.11 25.35
C PHE A 360 4.98 7.87 26.27
N THR A 361 4.90 9.17 26.05
CA THR A 361 3.89 10.06 26.67
C THR A 361 2.98 10.63 25.58
N GLY A 362 1.68 10.74 25.87
CA GLY A 362 0.73 11.28 24.94
C GLY A 362 1.06 12.72 24.53
N ALA A 363 0.92 13.03 23.25
CA ALA A 363 1.20 14.34 22.66
C ALA A 363 0.25 14.63 21.48
N GLU A 364 0.25 15.88 21.02
CA GLU A 364 -0.37 16.25 19.74
C GLU A 364 0.67 16.05 18.65
N VAL A 365 0.38 15.19 17.66
CA VAL A 365 1.25 14.79 16.56
C VAL A 365 0.48 14.85 15.24
N SER A 366 1.19 15.03 14.12
CA SER A 366 0.59 15.12 12.79
C SER A 366 1.07 13.97 11.90
N ALA A 367 0.14 13.32 11.19
CA ALA A 367 0.46 12.26 10.24
C ALA A 367 1.13 12.85 8.99
N PRO A 368 2.42 12.58 8.72
CA PRO A 368 3.10 13.12 7.55
C PRO A 368 2.76 12.38 6.25
N ASP A 369 2.34 11.14 6.37
CA ASP A 369 1.88 10.25 5.28
C ASP A 369 1.03 9.11 5.82
N LEU A 370 0.52 8.26 4.90
CA LEU A 370 -0.34 7.12 5.19
C LEU A 370 0.24 6.15 6.22
N ARG A 371 1.46 5.67 6.02
CA ARG A 371 2.06 4.62 6.87
C ARG A 371 2.63 5.17 8.17
N ALA A 372 3.26 6.31 8.09
CA ALA A 372 3.73 7.03 9.27
C ALA A 372 2.55 7.46 10.17
N GLY A 373 1.43 7.89 9.58
CA GLY A 373 0.22 8.19 10.34
C GLY A 373 -0.30 6.98 11.12
N ALA A 374 -0.41 5.81 10.49
CA ALA A 374 -0.80 4.58 11.18
C ALA A 374 0.21 4.21 12.29
N ALA A 375 1.51 4.39 12.06
CA ALA A 375 2.54 4.17 13.06
C ALA A 375 2.42 5.12 14.26
N LEU A 376 2.07 6.40 14.05
CA LEU A 376 1.80 7.36 15.12
C LEU A 376 0.55 6.98 15.94
N VAL A 377 -0.46 6.37 15.32
CA VAL A 377 -1.60 5.79 16.05
C VAL A 377 -1.13 4.65 16.95
N ILE A 378 -0.27 3.75 16.45
CA ILE A 378 0.35 2.68 17.27
C ILE A 378 1.12 3.27 18.44
N ALA A 379 1.90 4.34 18.20
CA ALA A 379 2.62 5.03 19.27
C ALA A 379 1.67 5.61 20.31
N GLY A 380 0.55 6.21 19.89
CA GLY A 380 -0.50 6.72 20.78
C GLY A 380 -1.16 5.64 21.63
N LEU A 381 -1.42 4.45 21.05
CA LEU A 381 -1.96 3.30 21.76
C LEU A 381 -1.01 2.76 22.84
N ALA A 382 0.30 2.83 22.58
CA ALA A 382 1.34 2.39 23.52
C ALA A 382 1.76 3.47 24.54
N ALA A 383 1.33 4.72 24.37
CA ALA A 383 1.73 5.85 25.20
C ALA A 383 0.93 5.91 26.52
N GLU A 384 1.52 6.52 27.53
CA GLU A 384 0.75 6.94 28.72
C GLU A 384 0.04 8.28 28.45
N GLY A 385 -1.24 8.36 28.79
CA GLY A 385 -2.05 9.58 28.64
C GLY A 385 -2.79 9.66 27.30
N VAL A 386 -3.05 10.86 26.83
CA VAL A 386 -3.87 11.12 25.65
C VAL A 386 -3.01 11.65 24.50
N THR A 387 -3.09 10.98 23.37
CA THR A 387 -2.49 11.41 22.10
C THR A 387 -3.56 11.93 21.16
N VAL A 388 -3.26 13.01 20.45
CA VAL A 388 -4.08 13.53 19.35
C VAL A 388 -3.28 13.39 18.07
N VAL A 389 -3.84 12.71 17.07
CA VAL A 389 -3.20 12.54 15.75
C VAL A 389 -3.96 13.39 14.74
N ASP A 390 -3.30 14.41 14.21
CA ASP A 390 -3.79 15.28 13.15
C ASP A 390 -3.60 14.67 11.76
N ASP A 391 -4.22 15.27 10.76
CA ASP A 391 -4.07 14.93 9.33
C ASP A 391 -4.39 13.45 9.02
N ILE A 392 -5.37 12.88 9.73
CA ILE A 392 -5.79 11.48 9.55
C ILE A 392 -6.32 11.17 8.15
N VAL A 393 -6.59 12.19 7.34
CA VAL A 393 -6.93 12.04 5.93
C VAL A 393 -5.91 11.18 5.17
N TYR A 394 -4.63 11.22 5.56
CA TYR A 394 -3.62 10.35 4.99
C TYR A 394 -3.82 8.88 5.40
N ILE A 395 -4.25 8.61 6.63
CA ILE A 395 -4.50 7.24 7.12
C ILE A 395 -5.70 6.63 6.40
N LEU A 396 -6.77 7.41 6.21
CA LEU A 396 -8.01 7.00 5.54
C LEU A 396 -7.84 6.64 4.05
N ARG A 397 -6.68 6.97 3.48
CA ARG A 397 -6.33 6.57 2.11
C ARG A 397 -6.10 5.07 1.96
N GLY A 398 -5.76 4.36 3.02
CA GLY A 398 -5.36 2.96 2.90
C GLY A 398 -5.68 2.06 4.08
N TYR A 399 -6.34 2.57 5.12
CA TYR A 399 -6.84 1.75 6.22
C TYR A 399 -8.35 1.94 6.34
N GLU A 400 -9.09 0.86 6.10
CA GLU A 400 -10.54 0.84 6.24
C GLU A 400 -10.92 0.67 7.70
N ASP A 401 -11.83 1.55 8.18
CA ASP A 401 -12.40 1.50 9.55
C ASP A 401 -11.34 1.29 10.64
N PHE A 402 -10.20 1.99 10.49
CA PHE A 402 -9.02 1.77 11.32
C PHE A 402 -9.30 1.93 12.81
N ASP A 403 -10.00 3.00 13.18
CA ASP A 403 -10.40 3.25 14.55
C ASP A 403 -11.47 2.25 15.04
N GLY A 404 -12.40 1.83 14.18
CA GLY A 404 -13.40 0.80 14.51
C GLY A 404 -12.76 -0.55 14.79
N LYS A 405 -11.86 -1.01 13.95
CA LYS A 405 -11.09 -2.27 14.13
C LYS A 405 -10.23 -2.21 15.41
N LEU A 406 -9.57 -1.09 15.69
CA LEU A 406 -8.79 -0.90 16.91
C LEU A 406 -9.67 -0.90 18.16
N ARG A 407 -10.85 -0.26 18.14
CA ARG A 407 -11.83 -0.35 19.25
C ARG A 407 -12.29 -1.79 19.48
N GLY A 408 -12.47 -2.58 18.41
CA GLY A 408 -12.77 -4.00 18.50
C GLY A 408 -11.69 -4.81 19.24
N LEU A 409 -10.46 -4.31 19.25
CA LEU A 409 -9.33 -4.90 20.00
C LEU A 409 -9.15 -4.29 21.40
N GLY A 410 -10.07 -3.43 21.86
CA GLY A 410 -10.04 -2.82 23.19
C GLY A 410 -9.33 -1.45 23.25
N ALA A 411 -8.99 -0.85 22.11
CA ALA A 411 -8.43 0.50 22.10
C ALA A 411 -9.45 1.56 22.48
N GLU A 412 -9.01 2.55 23.25
CA GLU A 412 -9.75 3.79 23.49
C GLU A 412 -9.34 4.82 22.44
N ILE A 413 -10.02 4.83 21.31
CA ILE A 413 -9.77 5.71 20.17
C ILE A 413 -11.08 6.27 19.62
N GLU A 414 -11.13 7.57 19.37
CA GLU A 414 -12.28 8.24 18.74
C GLU A 414 -11.84 9.14 17.60
N ARG A 415 -12.66 9.21 16.56
CA ARG A 415 -12.51 10.18 15.47
C ARG A 415 -13.31 11.42 15.82
N VAL A 416 -12.66 12.57 15.88
CA VAL A 416 -13.22 13.85 16.28
C VAL A 416 -12.90 14.93 15.25
N ASN A 417 -13.70 15.99 15.23
CA ASN A 417 -13.53 17.08 14.25
C ASN A 417 -13.41 18.48 14.89
N ASN A 418 -13.45 18.56 16.23
CA ASN A 418 -13.37 19.84 16.94
C ASN A 418 -12.75 19.70 18.34
N ALA A 419 -12.23 20.82 18.85
CA ALA A 419 -11.56 20.90 20.15
C ALA A 419 -12.46 20.53 21.35
N LYS A 420 -13.79 20.73 21.23
CA LYS A 420 -14.72 20.39 22.32
C LYS A 420 -14.80 18.88 22.52
N ASP A 421 -14.78 18.10 21.45
CA ASP A 421 -14.84 16.65 21.54
C ASP A 421 -13.52 16.09 22.08
N ILE A 422 -12.39 16.70 21.75
CA ILE A 422 -11.09 16.36 22.38
C ILE A 422 -11.16 16.60 23.91
N GLN A 423 -11.69 17.73 24.36
CA GLN A 423 -11.82 18.00 25.79
C GLN A 423 -12.77 17.02 26.47
N LYS A 424 -13.89 16.68 25.85
CA LYS A 424 -14.82 15.66 26.39
C LYS A 424 -14.13 14.30 26.53
N PHE A 425 -13.34 13.89 25.51
CA PHE A 425 -12.60 12.65 25.58
C PHE A 425 -11.57 12.65 26.72
N ARG A 426 -10.83 13.75 26.89
CA ARG A 426 -9.87 13.91 28.01
C ARG A 426 -10.51 13.82 29.39
N LEU A 427 -11.78 14.25 29.52
CA LEU A 427 -12.52 14.29 30.80
C LEU A 427 -13.23 12.98 31.18
N ARG A 428 -13.29 11.99 30.26
CA ARG A 428 -13.89 10.67 30.52
C ARG A 428 -12.98 9.73 31.34
N ALA A 429 -12.02 10.25 32.07
CA ALA A 429 -11.07 9.48 32.86
C ALA A 429 -11.71 8.94 34.17
#